data_3521ecd16fddabe0cea2e0decaaab227
#
_entry.id   3521ecd16fddabe0cea2e0decaaab227
#
_cell.length_a   1.000
_cell.length_b   1.000
_cell.length_c   1.000
_cell.angle_alpha   90.00
_cell.angle_beta   90.00
_cell.angle_gamma   90.00
#
_symmetry.space_group_name_H-M   'P 1'
#
loop_
_entity.id
_entity.type
_entity.pdbx_description
1 polymer ?
#
loop_
_entity_poly.entity_id
_entity_poly.type
_entity_poly.pdbx_seq_one_letter_code
_entity_poly.pdbx_strand_id
1 'polypeptide(L)'
;LSEFVKSQQELRANLTAQIQETLDSAEERGGLDAETLNKVNAIEAEIRSADDAIAVAQRQEERKNEAHEAARGFVPAEAHEERSAGDILRGIASGEIRGHEFEQRATLVPSANTVPKSFFAEVMDVARLVGPMLEVPDVINTTSGEDLTYPTLTAYSAATLKGAGAAIDESEPTYSSITLGAYKYGLLIPVAAELVSDAGFNIESHLAQQAGNGIGTAVNTALTTGDGSSKPNGIVTASSEGVVGGTGVAGAFTADELIDLAYTGVDGLVRRLPGTAYMASGAAIGAMRKLKDSAGNYLFQVGVGQPDQFAGFDVVENPNIAAPGIDAKSVLFGHMPSYKVRTAGGLQVASSSDYAFNTDTVTYRFTMRVDGDLTHAGHIRHFVGGAS
;
A
#
# COMPACT_ATOMS: atom_id res chain seq x y z
N LEU A 1 29.66 -37.51 12.24
CA LEU A 1 30.86 -37.08 11.47
C LEU A 1 30.71 -37.57 10.03
N SER A 2 30.90 -36.68 9.05
CA SER A 2 30.77 -37.03 7.64
C SER A 2 31.84 -38.04 7.24
N GLU A 3 31.56 -38.94 6.30
CA GLU A 3 32.54 -39.91 5.77
C GLU A 3 33.85 -39.25 5.34
N PHE A 4 33.74 -38.01 4.84
CA PHE A 4 34.89 -37.20 4.45
C PHE A 4 35.84 -36.91 5.63
N VAL A 5 35.32 -36.50 6.80
CA VAL A 5 36.17 -36.22 7.99
C VAL A 5 36.88 -37.50 8.46
N LYS A 6 36.19 -38.63 8.44
CA LYS A 6 36.81 -39.94 8.78
C LYS A 6 37.93 -40.31 7.83
N SER A 7 37.72 -40.16 6.51
CA SER A 7 38.76 -40.45 5.51
C SER A 7 39.99 -39.54 5.65
N GLN A 8 39.80 -38.28 5.98
CA GLN A 8 40.91 -37.33 6.21
C GLN A 8 41.67 -37.66 7.54
N GLN A 9 40.96 -38.10 8.57
CA GLN A 9 41.57 -38.56 9.80
C GLN A 9 42.40 -39.85 9.61
N GLU A 10 41.91 -40.77 8.80
CA GLU A 10 42.66 -41.99 8.43
C GLU A 10 43.89 -41.64 7.58
N LEU A 11 43.77 -40.71 6.63
CA LEU A 11 44.91 -40.22 5.84
C LEU A 11 45.98 -39.60 6.74
N ARG A 12 45.59 -38.75 7.68
CA ARG A 12 46.48 -38.13 8.67
C ARG A 12 47.22 -39.18 9.50
N ALA A 13 46.50 -40.21 10.00
CA ALA A 13 47.10 -41.28 10.79
C ALA A 13 48.14 -42.08 9.98
N ASN A 14 47.85 -42.40 8.71
CA ASN A 14 48.77 -43.07 7.83
C ASN A 14 50.02 -42.21 7.51
N LEU A 15 49.88 -40.94 7.26
CA LEU A 15 51.00 -40.01 7.02
C LEU A 15 51.85 -39.84 8.27
N THR A 16 51.27 -39.81 9.47
CA THR A 16 52.00 -39.75 10.72
C THR A 16 52.83 -41.00 10.94
N ALA A 17 52.30 -42.19 10.61
CA ALA A 17 53.02 -43.46 10.68
C ALA A 17 54.20 -43.48 9.68
N GLN A 18 54.02 -42.93 8.47
CA GLN A 18 55.09 -42.79 7.47
C GLN A 18 56.22 -41.87 7.91
N ILE A 19 55.93 -40.78 8.61
CA ILE A 19 56.98 -39.93 9.22
C ILE A 19 57.78 -40.74 10.24
N GLN A 20 57.07 -41.44 11.12
CA GLN A 20 57.74 -42.25 12.15
C GLN A 20 58.66 -43.28 11.52
N GLU A 21 58.21 -44.05 10.53
CA GLU A 21 59.00 -45.06 9.81
C GLU A 21 60.21 -44.45 9.07
N THR A 22 60.02 -43.23 8.47
CA THR A 22 61.12 -42.52 7.81
C THR A 22 62.16 -42.00 8.80
N LEU A 23 61.75 -41.58 9.99
CA LEU A 23 62.64 -41.13 11.06
C LEU A 23 63.38 -42.30 11.67
N ASP A 24 62.70 -43.43 11.96
CA ASP A 24 63.29 -44.64 12.49
C ASP A 24 64.39 -45.23 11.54
N SER A 25 64.08 -45.22 10.22
CA SER A 25 65.02 -45.63 9.16
C SER A 25 66.19 -44.67 9.01
N ALA A 26 66.05 -43.37 9.37
CA ALA A 26 67.16 -42.41 9.37
C ALA A 26 68.08 -42.59 10.60
N GLU A 27 67.49 -42.92 11.78
CA GLU A 27 68.27 -43.20 12.98
C GLU A 27 69.14 -44.44 12.75
N GLU A 28 68.61 -45.50 12.12
CA GLU A 28 69.40 -46.75 11.80
C GLU A 28 70.56 -46.45 10.81
N ARG A 29 70.47 -45.41 9.98
CA ARG A 29 71.54 -45.06 9.02
C ARG A 29 72.48 -43.99 9.55
N GLY A 30 72.33 -43.54 10.80
CA GLY A 30 73.32 -42.70 11.48
C GLY A 30 73.16 -41.22 11.31
N GLY A 31 71.95 -40.76 10.90
CA GLY A 31 71.61 -39.34 10.87
C GLY A 31 70.62 -38.93 9.75
N LEU A 32 70.02 -37.78 9.92
CA LEU A 32 69.10 -37.20 8.93
C LEU A 32 69.90 -36.54 7.79
N ASP A 33 69.84 -37.12 6.59
CA ASP A 33 70.36 -36.44 5.40
C ASP A 33 69.36 -35.55 4.74
N ALA A 34 69.83 -34.68 3.80
CA ALA A 34 68.99 -33.63 3.17
C ALA A 34 67.77 -34.24 2.36
N GLU A 35 67.89 -35.48 1.89
CA GLU A 35 66.83 -36.15 1.15
C GLU A 35 65.73 -36.65 2.07
N THR A 36 66.09 -37.19 3.24
CA THR A 36 65.12 -37.59 4.26
C THR A 36 64.37 -36.40 4.86
N LEU A 37 65.08 -35.31 5.08
CA LEU A 37 64.47 -34.06 5.57
C LEU A 37 63.44 -33.48 4.59
N ASN A 38 63.74 -33.54 3.27
CA ASN A 38 62.81 -33.09 2.24
C ASN A 38 61.54 -34.00 2.18
N LYS A 39 61.71 -35.31 2.37
CA LYS A 39 60.58 -36.27 2.43
C LYS A 39 59.70 -36.00 3.64
N VAL A 40 60.27 -35.80 4.82
CA VAL A 40 59.54 -35.47 6.05
C VAL A 40 58.77 -34.15 5.88
N ASN A 41 59.42 -33.10 5.34
CA ASN A 41 58.74 -31.83 5.10
C ASN A 41 57.57 -31.93 4.08
N ALA A 42 57.71 -32.79 3.06
CA ALA A 42 56.62 -33.01 2.10
C ALA A 42 55.43 -33.69 2.78
N ILE A 43 55.66 -34.72 3.61
CA ILE A 43 54.60 -35.41 4.36
C ILE A 43 53.97 -34.49 5.41
N GLU A 44 54.75 -33.63 6.08
CA GLU A 44 54.21 -32.61 7.00
C GLU A 44 53.29 -31.61 6.28
N ALA A 45 53.63 -31.23 5.04
CA ALA A 45 52.75 -30.35 4.24
C ALA A 45 51.42 -31.01 3.89
N GLU A 46 51.43 -32.33 3.61
CA GLU A 46 50.21 -33.10 3.38
C GLU A 46 49.37 -33.26 4.66
N ILE A 47 50.01 -33.46 5.82
CA ILE A 47 49.31 -33.50 7.12
C ILE A 47 48.62 -32.16 7.40
N ARG A 48 49.31 -31.03 7.19
CA ARG A 48 48.70 -29.69 7.34
C ARG A 48 47.51 -29.49 6.43
N SER A 49 47.60 -29.94 5.19
CA SER A 49 46.46 -29.88 4.24
C SER A 49 45.27 -30.73 4.72
N ALA A 50 45.50 -31.89 5.30
CA ALA A 50 44.45 -32.75 5.88
C ALA A 50 43.85 -32.12 7.13
N ASP A 51 44.65 -31.50 8.00
CA ASP A 51 44.18 -30.80 9.19
C ASP A 51 43.33 -29.58 8.83
N ASP A 52 43.72 -28.80 7.81
CA ASP A 52 42.93 -27.67 7.29
C ASP A 52 41.57 -28.13 6.71
N ALA A 53 41.58 -29.24 5.97
CA ALA A 53 40.35 -29.81 5.43
C ALA A 53 39.38 -30.31 6.53
N ILE A 54 39.90 -30.92 7.58
CA ILE A 54 39.13 -31.33 8.76
C ILE A 54 38.54 -30.10 9.48
N ALA A 55 39.34 -29.06 9.70
CA ALA A 55 38.90 -27.83 10.37
C ALA A 55 37.84 -27.08 9.58
N VAL A 56 37.89 -27.07 8.25
CA VAL A 56 36.86 -26.47 7.38
C VAL A 56 35.57 -27.30 7.46
N ALA A 57 35.65 -28.60 7.41
CA ALA A 57 34.49 -29.50 7.49
C ALA A 57 33.77 -29.37 8.86
N GLN A 58 34.53 -29.32 9.96
CA GLN A 58 33.96 -29.10 11.30
C GLN A 58 33.28 -27.76 11.45
N ARG A 59 33.88 -26.70 10.97
CA ARG A 59 33.24 -25.35 10.94
C ARG A 59 31.96 -25.30 10.10
N GLN A 60 31.89 -26.07 9.02
CA GLN A 60 30.65 -26.18 8.24
C GLN A 60 29.55 -26.94 8.97
N GLU A 61 29.92 -27.98 9.72
CA GLU A 61 28.98 -28.77 10.51
C GLU A 61 28.46 -27.99 11.72
N GLU A 62 29.32 -27.20 12.39
CA GLU A 62 28.93 -26.27 13.45
C GLU A 62 27.95 -25.23 12.94
N ARG A 63 28.22 -24.59 11.78
CA ARG A 63 27.29 -23.63 11.16
C ARG A 63 25.96 -24.27 10.77
N LYS A 64 25.95 -25.51 10.31
CA LYS A 64 24.71 -26.25 10.03
C LYS A 64 23.94 -26.55 11.31
N ASN A 65 24.64 -26.93 12.40
CA ASN A 65 24.02 -27.21 13.68
C ASN A 65 23.47 -25.90 14.31
N GLU A 66 24.23 -24.79 14.26
CA GLU A 66 23.75 -23.45 14.68
C GLU A 66 22.53 -23.01 13.86
N ALA A 67 22.55 -23.22 12.55
CA ALA A 67 21.39 -22.92 11.69
C ALA A 67 20.20 -23.84 12.01
N HIS A 68 20.45 -25.12 12.35
CA HIS A 68 19.40 -26.04 12.79
C HIS A 68 18.87 -25.74 14.19
N GLU A 69 19.71 -25.26 15.11
CA GLU A 69 19.26 -24.78 16.42
C GLU A 69 18.54 -23.45 16.34
N ALA A 70 19.01 -22.52 15.52
CA ALA A 70 18.29 -21.29 15.20
C ALA A 70 16.93 -21.58 14.54
N ALA A 71 16.86 -22.59 13.67
CA ALA A 71 15.59 -23.05 13.07
C ALA A 71 14.71 -23.82 14.08
N ARG A 72 15.27 -24.42 15.12
CA ARG A 72 14.51 -25.06 16.23
C ARG A 72 14.02 -24.05 17.26
N GLY A 73 14.76 -22.95 17.47
CA GLY A 73 14.33 -21.81 18.27
C GLY A 73 13.26 -20.97 17.57
N PHE A 74 13.18 -21.04 16.25
CA PHE A 74 12.03 -20.66 15.47
C PHE A 74 11.03 -21.84 15.57
N VAL A 75 10.20 -21.82 16.64
CA VAL A 75 8.91 -22.49 16.59
C VAL A 75 8.26 -21.91 15.35
N PRO A 76 8.00 -22.67 14.27
CA PRO A 76 7.08 -22.21 13.26
C PRO A 76 5.83 -21.94 14.10
N ALA A 77 5.36 -20.69 14.16
CA ALA A 77 3.98 -20.42 14.52
C ALA A 77 3.24 -21.54 13.80
N GLU A 78 2.60 -22.41 14.58
CA GLU A 78 1.87 -23.59 14.07
C GLU A 78 1.29 -23.13 12.75
N ALA A 79 1.50 -23.92 11.68
CA ALA A 79 0.87 -23.60 10.41
C ALA A 79 -0.60 -23.43 10.78
N HIS A 80 -0.99 -22.20 11.07
CA HIS A 80 -2.39 -21.84 11.10
C HIS A 80 -2.78 -22.24 9.68
N GLU A 81 -3.48 -23.37 9.56
CA GLU A 81 -4.34 -23.58 8.41
C GLU A 81 -4.94 -22.20 8.19
N GLU A 82 -4.63 -21.55 7.08
CA GLU A 82 -5.18 -20.23 6.77
C GLU A 82 -6.69 -20.46 6.71
N ARG A 83 -7.34 -20.23 7.87
CA ARG A 83 -8.79 -20.35 7.98
C ARG A 83 -9.34 -19.38 6.96
N SER A 84 -10.22 -19.85 6.09
CA SER A 84 -10.85 -18.95 5.13
C SER A 84 -11.56 -17.83 5.89
N ALA A 85 -11.73 -16.67 5.28
CA ALA A 85 -12.46 -15.58 5.93
C ALA A 85 -13.88 -16.04 6.32
N GLY A 86 -14.49 -16.98 5.57
CA GLY A 86 -15.75 -17.61 5.94
C GLY A 86 -15.67 -18.44 7.22
N ASP A 87 -14.58 -19.16 7.47
CA ASP A 87 -14.37 -19.92 8.70
C ASP A 87 -14.12 -19.00 9.91
N ILE A 88 -13.42 -17.89 9.71
CA ILE A 88 -13.25 -16.84 10.73
C ILE A 88 -14.61 -16.24 11.09
N LEU A 89 -15.42 -15.88 10.09
CA LEU A 89 -16.76 -15.31 10.32
C LEU A 89 -17.69 -16.30 11.02
N ARG A 90 -17.64 -17.61 10.69
CA ARG A 90 -18.38 -18.66 11.40
C ARG A 90 -17.87 -18.83 12.83
N GLY A 91 -16.54 -18.84 13.04
CA GLY A 91 -15.93 -18.90 14.37
C GLY A 91 -16.27 -17.68 15.25
N ILE A 92 -16.44 -16.51 14.65
CA ILE A 92 -16.96 -15.31 15.33
C ILE A 92 -18.46 -15.52 15.69
N ALA A 93 -19.27 -16.06 14.76
CA ALA A 93 -20.68 -16.32 14.98
C ALA A 93 -20.93 -17.39 16.06
N SER A 94 -20.11 -18.46 16.12
CA SER A 94 -20.17 -19.50 17.16
C SER A 94 -19.63 -19.05 18.51
N GLY A 95 -19.00 -17.87 18.62
CA GLY A 95 -18.41 -17.36 19.84
C GLY A 95 -17.01 -17.90 20.18
N GLU A 96 -16.41 -18.71 19.33
CA GLU A 96 -15.04 -19.21 19.47
C GLU A 96 -14.02 -18.09 19.28
N ILE A 97 -14.32 -17.11 18.43
CA ILE A 97 -13.50 -15.93 18.15
C ILE A 97 -14.31 -14.69 18.51
N ARG A 98 -13.83 -13.87 19.44
CA ARG A 98 -14.56 -12.66 19.89
C ARG A 98 -14.48 -11.48 18.91
N GLY A 99 -13.52 -11.51 17.97
CA GLY A 99 -13.35 -10.51 16.94
C GLY A 99 -12.06 -10.75 16.15
N HIS A 100 -11.95 -10.20 14.96
CA HIS A 100 -10.78 -10.32 14.09
C HIS A 100 -10.47 -9.01 13.39
N GLU A 101 -9.18 -8.65 13.34
CA GLU A 101 -8.68 -7.50 12.57
C GLU A 101 -8.06 -8.02 11.27
N PHE A 102 -8.57 -7.54 10.15
CA PHE A 102 -8.00 -7.82 8.84
C PHE A 102 -6.97 -6.75 8.51
N GLU A 103 -5.68 -7.10 8.62
CA GLU A 103 -4.58 -6.19 8.29
C GLU A 103 -4.24 -6.22 6.80
N GLN A 104 -4.06 -5.05 6.21
CA GLN A 104 -3.53 -4.92 4.86
C GLN A 104 -2.01 -5.12 4.90
N ARG A 105 -1.54 -6.35 4.81
CA ARG A 105 -0.11 -6.64 4.61
C ARG A 105 0.25 -6.46 3.15
N ALA A 106 0.92 -5.38 2.83
CA ALA A 106 1.64 -5.24 1.58
C ALA A 106 2.87 -6.16 1.61
N THR A 107 2.69 -7.43 1.30
CA THR A 107 3.82 -8.33 1.06
C THR A 107 3.94 -8.54 -0.44
N LEU A 108 4.84 -7.79 -1.05
CA LEU A 108 5.35 -8.08 -2.39
C LEU A 108 6.18 -9.38 -2.33
N VAL A 109 5.57 -10.51 -2.63
CA VAL A 109 6.28 -11.72 -3.03
C VAL A 109 5.63 -12.22 -4.32
N PRO A 110 6.35 -12.23 -5.46
CA PRO A 110 5.83 -12.80 -6.68
C PRO A 110 6.02 -14.31 -6.62
N SER A 111 5.00 -15.05 -6.25
CA SER A 111 4.90 -16.46 -6.57
C SER A 111 3.48 -16.80 -7.00
N ALA A 112 3.38 -17.29 -8.22
CA ALA A 112 2.18 -17.77 -8.83
C ALA A 112 1.57 -18.92 -8.03
N ASN A 113 0.70 -18.59 -7.09
CA ASN A 113 -0.34 -19.46 -6.58
C ASN A 113 -1.45 -18.54 -6.07
N THR A 114 -2.63 -18.79 -6.51
CA THR A 114 -3.87 -18.14 -6.10
C THR A 114 -3.95 -18.10 -4.58
N VAL A 115 -3.42 -17.04 -3.98
CA VAL A 115 -3.70 -16.72 -2.58
C VAL A 115 -5.18 -16.37 -2.54
N PRO A 116 -6.02 -17.05 -1.76
CA PRO A 116 -7.41 -16.65 -1.59
C PRO A 116 -7.39 -15.19 -1.14
N LYS A 117 -8.09 -14.31 -1.86
CA LYS A 117 -8.22 -12.89 -1.49
C LYS A 117 -8.73 -12.87 -0.05
N SER A 118 -7.99 -12.25 0.85
CA SER A 118 -8.47 -12.11 2.22
C SER A 118 -9.80 -11.35 2.20
N PHE A 119 -10.71 -11.65 3.08
CA PHE A 119 -12.01 -10.97 3.20
C PHE A 119 -11.84 -9.43 3.22
N PHE A 120 -10.79 -8.95 3.87
CA PHE A 120 -10.41 -7.54 3.85
C PHE A 120 -10.20 -7.01 2.42
N ALA A 121 -9.43 -7.73 1.59
CA ALA A 121 -9.17 -7.30 0.21
C ALA A 121 -10.47 -7.24 -0.59
N GLU A 122 -11.36 -8.21 -0.44
CA GLU A 122 -12.66 -8.24 -1.11
C GLU A 122 -13.55 -7.06 -0.69
N VAL A 123 -13.63 -6.75 0.61
CA VAL A 123 -14.34 -5.56 1.11
C VAL A 123 -13.74 -4.27 0.57
N MET A 124 -12.42 -4.15 0.55
CA MET A 124 -11.74 -2.95 0.06
C MET A 124 -11.83 -2.81 -1.46
N ASP A 125 -11.79 -3.92 -2.21
CA ASP A 125 -11.99 -3.91 -3.65
C ASP A 125 -13.40 -3.40 -3.99
N VAL A 126 -14.43 -3.87 -3.27
CA VAL A 126 -15.80 -3.37 -3.45
C VAL A 126 -15.91 -1.88 -3.03
N ALA A 127 -15.28 -1.49 -1.92
CA ALA A 127 -15.31 -0.09 -1.48
C ALA A 127 -14.65 0.87 -2.48
N ARG A 128 -13.58 0.44 -3.17
CA ARG A 128 -12.94 1.20 -4.25
C ARG A 128 -13.82 1.33 -5.50
N LEU A 129 -14.58 0.29 -5.83
CA LEU A 129 -15.53 0.34 -6.95
C LEU A 129 -16.67 1.33 -6.74
N VAL A 130 -17.03 1.62 -5.49
CA VAL A 130 -18.10 2.59 -5.16
C VAL A 130 -17.66 4.04 -5.43
N GLY A 131 -16.37 4.33 -5.26
CA GLY A 131 -15.86 5.68 -5.52
C GLY A 131 -14.35 5.78 -5.47
N PRO A 132 -13.76 6.76 -6.18
CA PRO A 132 -12.32 6.84 -6.43
C PRO A 132 -11.50 7.35 -5.25
N MET A 133 -12.13 7.83 -4.16
CA MET A 133 -11.41 8.51 -3.06
C MET A 133 -10.55 7.59 -2.19
N LEU A 134 -10.62 6.27 -2.37
CA LEU A 134 -9.71 5.30 -1.76
C LEU A 134 -8.63 4.77 -2.71
N GLU A 135 -8.61 5.22 -3.97
CA GLU A 135 -7.68 4.75 -4.99
C GLU A 135 -6.83 5.87 -5.59
N VAL A 136 -7.48 6.98 -6.00
CA VAL A 136 -6.84 8.07 -6.74
C VAL A 136 -5.97 8.99 -5.86
N PRO A 137 -6.38 9.36 -4.63
CA PRO A 137 -5.52 10.06 -3.69
C PRO A 137 -4.40 9.19 -3.12
N ASP A 138 -3.45 9.82 -2.46
CA ASP A 138 -2.40 9.10 -1.73
C ASP A 138 -2.92 8.61 -0.38
N VAL A 139 -2.96 7.28 -0.21
CA VAL A 139 -3.52 6.61 0.98
C VAL A 139 -2.42 6.22 1.95
N ILE A 140 -2.45 6.79 3.15
CA ILE A 140 -1.52 6.55 4.25
C ILE A 140 -2.15 5.60 5.26
N ASN A 141 -1.57 4.42 5.43
CA ASN A 141 -2.02 3.43 6.40
C ASN A 141 -1.24 3.59 7.71
N THR A 142 -1.96 3.74 8.83
CA THR A 142 -1.37 3.83 10.17
C THR A 142 -1.97 2.79 11.11
N THR A 143 -1.20 2.29 12.07
CA THR A 143 -1.68 1.32 13.06
C THR A 143 -2.41 2.00 14.22
N SER A 144 -1.99 3.21 14.62
CA SER A 144 -2.59 3.96 15.72
C SER A 144 -3.63 4.97 15.22
N GLY A 145 -4.53 5.36 16.11
CA GLY A 145 -5.54 6.41 15.85
C GLY A 145 -5.16 7.79 16.39
N GLU A 146 -3.91 7.99 16.84
CA GLU A 146 -3.40 9.30 17.25
C GLU A 146 -3.31 10.22 16.06
N ASP A 147 -3.46 11.53 16.27
CA ASP A 147 -3.40 12.53 15.21
C ASP A 147 -2.05 12.50 14.51
N LEU A 148 -2.08 12.41 13.19
CA LEU A 148 -0.90 12.40 12.31
C LEU A 148 -0.66 13.80 11.77
N THR A 149 0.41 14.45 12.21
CA THR A 149 0.85 15.71 11.61
C THR A 149 1.68 15.42 10.37
N TYR A 150 1.18 15.83 9.21
CA TYR A 150 1.84 15.66 7.93
C TYR A 150 2.47 17.00 7.48
N PRO A 151 3.81 17.10 7.37
CA PRO A 151 4.47 18.31 6.93
C PRO A 151 4.22 18.56 5.43
N THR A 152 3.93 19.81 5.08
CA THR A 152 3.70 20.24 3.69
C THR A 152 4.65 21.38 3.35
N LEU A 153 5.22 21.35 2.15
CA LEU A 153 6.08 22.41 1.64
C LEU A 153 5.21 23.50 0.99
N THR A 154 5.19 24.69 1.56
CA THR A 154 4.37 25.82 1.06
C THR A 154 5.10 26.63 0.00
N ALA A 155 6.41 26.83 0.16
CA ALA A 155 7.21 27.57 -0.82
C ALA A 155 8.64 26.98 -0.90
N TYR A 156 9.15 26.92 -2.13
CA TYR A 156 10.53 26.53 -2.39
C TYR A 156 11.49 27.70 -2.14
N SER A 157 12.74 27.38 -1.79
CA SER A 157 13.82 28.35 -1.79
C SER A 157 14.01 28.95 -3.18
N ALA A 158 14.12 30.27 -3.26
CA ALA A 158 14.33 30.98 -4.53
C ALA A 158 15.82 31.21 -4.79
N ALA A 159 16.29 30.85 -5.98
CA ALA A 159 17.62 31.21 -6.43
C ALA A 159 17.61 32.61 -7.07
N THR A 160 18.56 33.48 -6.71
CA THR A 160 18.72 34.81 -7.28
C THR A 160 19.99 34.88 -8.12
N LEU A 161 19.90 35.57 -9.28
CA LEU A 161 21.08 35.84 -10.12
C LEU A 161 22.00 36.83 -9.41
N LYS A 162 23.26 36.45 -9.24
CA LYS A 162 24.30 37.32 -8.63
C LYS A 162 25.43 37.60 -9.62
N GLY A 163 25.93 38.81 -9.59
CA GLY A 163 27.15 39.17 -10.31
C GLY A 163 28.41 38.57 -9.68
N ALA A 164 29.51 38.56 -10.43
CA ALA A 164 30.81 38.08 -9.92
C ALA A 164 31.23 38.85 -8.66
N GLY A 165 31.49 38.11 -7.57
CA GLY A 165 31.90 38.68 -6.28
C GLY A 165 30.76 39.21 -5.39
N ALA A 166 29.52 39.12 -5.82
CA ALA A 166 28.34 39.48 -4.99
C ALA A 166 27.97 38.34 -4.02
N ALA A 167 27.54 38.70 -2.80
CA ALA A 167 27.06 37.74 -1.82
C ALA A 167 25.81 37.02 -2.30
N ILE A 168 25.73 35.73 -2.04
CA ILE A 168 24.54 34.91 -2.32
C ILE A 168 23.53 35.14 -1.19
N ASP A 169 22.26 35.42 -1.55
CA ASP A 169 21.19 35.56 -0.56
C ASP A 169 20.78 34.20 0.01
N GLU A 170 20.53 34.18 1.32
CA GLU A 170 19.93 33.05 1.96
C GLU A 170 18.43 33.01 1.63
N SER A 171 17.94 31.84 1.24
CA SER A 171 16.54 31.59 0.99
C SER A 171 16.14 30.26 1.60
N GLU A 172 15.24 30.29 2.57
CA GLU A 172 14.75 29.10 3.25
C GLU A 172 13.40 28.65 2.68
N PRO A 173 13.15 27.32 2.55
CA PRO A 173 11.85 26.81 2.19
C PRO A 173 10.86 27.04 3.34
N THR A 174 9.62 27.35 3.00
CA THR A 174 8.55 27.51 3.99
C THR A 174 7.73 26.23 4.10
N TYR A 175 7.57 25.74 5.32
CA TYR A 175 6.78 24.55 5.64
C TYR A 175 5.51 24.91 6.38
N SER A 176 4.46 24.16 6.13
CA SER A 176 3.22 24.12 6.89
C SER A 176 2.95 22.67 7.33
N SER A 177 1.86 22.42 7.99
CA SER A 177 1.43 21.06 8.32
C SER A 177 -0.08 20.93 8.28
N ILE A 178 -0.57 19.77 7.88
CA ILE A 178 -1.95 19.36 8.06
C ILE A 178 -2.01 18.29 9.14
N THR A 179 -3.12 18.24 9.89
CA THR A 179 -3.35 17.22 10.90
C THR A 179 -4.46 16.30 10.44
N LEU A 180 -4.13 15.02 10.31
CA LEU A 180 -5.05 13.96 9.93
C LEU A 180 -5.46 13.17 11.18
N GLY A 181 -6.73 13.24 11.55
CA GLY A 181 -7.33 12.46 12.64
C GLY A 181 -7.68 11.02 12.23
N ALA A 182 -8.68 10.43 12.86
CA ALA A 182 -9.16 9.08 12.56
C ALA A 182 -10.66 8.97 12.89
N TYR A 183 -11.53 9.44 12.00
CA TYR A 183 -12.97 9.38 12.18
C TYR A 183 -13.52 7.99 11.90
N LYS A 184 -14.36 7.49 12.79
CA LYS A 184 -14.86 6.12 12.76
C LYS A 184 -16.13 6.01 11.89
N TYR A 185 -16.05 5.20 10.86
CA TYR A 185 -17.18 4.73 10.05
C TYR A 185 -17.51 3.31 10.43
N GLY A 186 -18.79 3.00 10.62
CA GLY A 186 -19.19 1.66 11.02
C GLY A 186 -20.60 1.36 10.58
N LEU A 187 -20.83 0.06 10.32
CA LEU A 187 -22.16 -0.45 10.01
C LEU A 187 -22.41 -1.77 10.72
N LEU A 188 -23.68 -2.08 10.96
CA LEU A 188 -24.16 -3.33 11.51
C LEU A 188 -24.97 -4.05 10.43
N ILE A 189 -24.66 -5.33 10.21
CA ILE A 189 -25.38 -6.20 9.27
C ILE A 189 -25.96 -7.35 10.06
N PRO A 190 -27.30 -7.37 10.32
CA PRO A 190 -27.95 -8.52 10.91
C PRO A 190 -28.12 -9.62 9.85
N VAL A 191 -27.81 -10.87 10.21
CA VAL A 191 -27.94 -12.05 9.36
C VAL A 191 -28.71 -13.14 10.14
N ALA A 192 -29.68 -13.75 9.54
CA ALA A 192 -30.41 -14.85 10.19
C ALA A 192 -29.48 -16.04 10.51
N ALA A 193 -29.60 -16.63 11.68
CA ALA A 193 -28.76 -17.74 12.12
C ALA A 193 -28.80 -18.92 11.17
N GLU A 194 -29.95 -19.16 10.54
CA GLU A 194 -30.16 -20.21 9.53
C GLU A 194 -29.25 -20.01 8.31
N LEU A 195 -29.09 -18.76 7.81
CA LEU A 195 -28.21 -18.46 6.69
C LEU A 195 -26.72 -18.67 7.03
N VAL A 196 -26.33 -18.48 8.31
CA VAL A 196 -24.96 -18.73 8.77
C VAL A 196 -24.67 -20.23 8.84
N SER A 197 -25.67 -21.04 9.21
CA SER A 197 -25.53 -22.49 9.33
C SER A 197 -25.67 -23.25 8.00
N ASP A 198 -26.38 -22.69 7.02
CA ASP A 198 -26.62 -23.34 5.73
C ASP A 198 -25.34 -23.35 4.86
N ALA A 199 -24.84 -24.55 4.58
CA ALA A 199 -23.59 -24.74 3.82
C ALA A 199 -23.67 -24.29 2.34
N GLY A 200 -24.85 -24.03 1.81
CA GLY A 200 -25.09 -23.62 0.42
C GLY A 200 -24.96 -22.11 0.17
N PHE A 201 -24.94 -21.30 1.23
CA PHE A 201 -24.86 -19.84 1.11
C PHE A 201 -23.46 -19.31 1.38
N ASN A 202 -22.91 -18.57 0.42
CA ASN A 202 -21.60 -17.90 0.59
C ASN A 202 -21.76 -16.59 1.38
N ILE A 203 -21.80 -16.73 2.71
CA ILE A 203 -21.95 -15.59 3.63
C ILE A 203 -20.78 -14.61 3.54
N GLU A 204 -19.58 -15.09 3.26
CA GLU A 204 -18.36 -14.28 3.14
C GLU A 204 -18.52 -13.23 2.04
N SER A 205 -18.77 -13.66 0.82
CA SER A 205 -18.93 -12.76 -0.33
C SER A 205 -20.13 -11.80 -0.16
N HIS A 206 -21.21 -12.28 0.41
CA HIS A 206 -22.38 -11.42 0.68
C HIS A 206 -22.06 -10.31 1.69
N LEU A 207 -21.43 -10.65 2.81
CA LEU A 207 -21.03 -9.67 3.82
C LEU A 207 -19.95 -8.71 3.30
N ALA A 208 -19.00 -9.20 2.48
CA ALA A 208 -17.99 -8.37 1.84
C ALA A 208 -18.62 -7.31 0.93
N GLN A 209 -19.58 -7.71 0.10
CA GLN A 209 -20.30 -6.78 -0.78
C GLN A 209 -21.11 -5.76 0.00
N GLN A 210 -21.87 -6.17 1.01
CA GLN A 210 -22.68 -5.26 1.83
C GLN A 210 -21.81 -4.29 2.63
N ALA A 211 -20.75 -4.80 3.27
CA ALA A 211 -19.83 -3.97 4.05
C ALA A 211 -19.02 -3.03 3.15
N GLY A 212 -18.51 -3.52 2.03
CA GLY A 212 -17.76 -2.73 1.04
C GLY A 212 -18.58 -1.59 0.46
N ASN A 213 -19.82 -1.88 0.03
CA ASN A 213 -20.73 -0.85 -0.48
C ASN A 213 -21.08 0.18 0.60
N GLY A 214 -21.43 -0.26 1.81
CA GLY A 214 -21.85 0.63 2.90
C GLY A 214 -20.72 1.54 3.37
N ILE A 215 -19.56 0.98 3.67
CA ILE A 215 -18.37 1.73 4.12
C ILE A 215 -17.83 2.58 2.96
N GLY A 216 -17.72 2.01 1.75
CA GLY A 216 -17.23 2.70 0.57
C GLY A 216 -18.05 3.95 0.25
N THR A 217 -19.39 3.85 0.25
CA THR A 217 -20.28 5.00 0.02
C THR A 217 -20.10 6.08 1.09
N ALA A 218 -20.09 5.70 2.37
CA ALA A 218 -19.97 6.66 3.47
C ALA A 218 -18.59 7.36 3.45
N VAL A 219 -17.52 6.62 3.25
CA VAL A 219 -16.14 7.14 3.20
C VAL A 219 -15.95 8.01 1.95
N ASN A 220 -16.40 7.56 0.75
CA ASN A 220 -16.28 8.34 -0.46
C ASN A 220 -17.05 9.66 -0.35
N THR A 221 -18.24 9.65 0.23
CA THR A 221 -19.03 10.87 0.47
C THR A 221 -18.29 11.84 1.39
N ALA A 222 -17.75 11.34 2.51
CA ALA A 222 -17.06 12.17 3.49
C ALA A 222 -15.75 12.75 2.92
N LEU A 223 -14.95 11.95 2.21
CA LEU A 223 -13.72 12.40 1.57
C LEU A 223 -13.96 13.32 0.37
N THR A 224 -15.16 13.29 -0.24
CA THR A 224 -15.51 14.18 -1.34
C THR A 224 -16.07 15.51 -0.84
N THR A 225 -17.06 15.50 0.03
CA THR A 225 -17.88 16.69 0.39
C THR A 225 -17.86 17.03 1.89
N GLY A 226 -17.05 16.35 2.70
CA GLY A 226 -16.92 16.63 4.12
C GLY A 226 -16.51 18.08 4.39
N ASP A 227 -16.96 18.64 5.51
CA ASP A 227 -16.71 20.03 5.89
C ASP A 227 -15.53 20.22 6.87
N GLY A 228 -14.82 19.13 7.22
CA GLY A 228 -13.70 19.18 8.17
C GLY A 228 -14.10 19.34 9.63
N SER A 229 -15.40 19.37 9.95
CA SER A 229 -15.90 19.50 11.34
C SER A 229 -16.35 18.14 11.86
N SER A 230 -15.53 17.50 12.70
CA SER A 230 -15.76 16.14 13.22
C SER A 230 -15.92 15.07 12.13
N LYS A 231 -15.38 15.32 10.96
CA LYS A 231 -15.31 14.46 9.78
C LYS A 231 -14.21 14.95 8.84
N PRO A 232 -13.79 14.15 7.84
CA PRO A 232 -12.77 14.55 6.88
C PRO A 232 -13.06 15.89 6.21
N ASN A 233 -12.01 16.63 5.86
CA ASN A 233 -12.10 17.79 5.01
C ASN A 233 -12.13 17.34 3.54
N GLY A 234 -13.32 17.24 2.96
CA GLY A 234 -13.55 16.70 1.61
C GLY A 234 -12.79 17.46 0.52
N ILE A 235 -12.38 16.75 -0.51
CA ILE A 235 -11.59 17.30 -1.62
C ILE A 235 -12.27 18.52 -2.30
N VAL A 236 -13.59 18.52 -2.40
CA VAL A 236 -14.39 19.66 -2.95
C VAL A 236 -14.36 20.85 -2.01
N THR A 237 -14.37 20.62 -0.69
CA THR A 237 -14.36 21.67 0.33
C THR A 237 -12.96 22.25 0.50
N ALA A 238 -11.94 21.39 0.53
CA ALA A 238 -10.55 21.76 0.69
C ALA A 238 -9.95 22.45 -0.55
N SER A 239 -10.50 22.18 -1.75
CA SER A 239 -10.04 22.80 -3.01
C SER A 239 -10.37 24.28 -3.07
N SER A 240 -9.53 25.05 -3.78
CA SER A 240 -9.77 26.46 -4.02
C SER A 240 -10.55 26.69 -5.32
N GLU A 241 -11.27 27.81 -5.39
CA GLU A 241 -11.93 28.25 -6.62
C GLU A 241 -10.90 28.47 -7.75
N GLY A 242 -11.18 27.95 -8.92
CA GLY A 242 -10.34 28.09 -10.11
C GLY A 242 -11.00 28.93 -11.17
N VAL A 243 -12.17 28.53 -11.64
CA VAL A 243 -12.93 29.20 -12.68
C VAL A 243 -14.41 29.28 -12.29
N VAL A 244 -15.02 30.41 -12.49
CA VAL A 244 -16.47 30.61 -12.34
C VAL A 244 -17.10 30.68 -13.74
N GLY A 245 -18.12 29.88 -13.95
CA GLY A 245 -18.84 29.83 -15.22
C GLY A 245 -19.55 31.15 -15.58
N GLY A 246 -19.85 31.33 -16.86
CA GLY A 246 -20.53 32.49 -17.36
C GLY A 246 -21.93 32.69 -16.77
N THR A 247 -22.40 33.94 -16.72
CA THR A 247 -23.77 34.29 -16.30
C THR A 247 -24.78 33.91 -17.39
N GLY A 248 -25.95 33.44 -17.00
CA GLY A 248 -27.04 33.12 -17.93
C GLY A 248 -27.03 31.72 -18.51
N VAL A 249 -26.10 30.85 -18.08
CA VAL A 249 -25.96 29.46 -18.57
C VAL A 249 -26.41 28.40 -17.55
N ALA A 250 -27.05 28.82 -16.46
CA ALA A 250 -27.59 27.92 -15.41
C ALA A 250 -26.60 26.88 -14.90
N GLY A 251 -25.34 27.29 -14.70
CA GLY A 251 -24.27 26.43 -14.18
C GLY A 251 -23.66 25.46 -15.19
N ALA A 252 -24.02 25.56 -16.48
CA ALA A 252 -23.32 24.83 -17.54
C ALA A 252 -21.91 25.41 -17.73
N PHE A 253 -21.00 24.58 -18.21
CA PHE A 253 -19.63 24.97 -18.53
C PHE A 253 -19.37 24.85 -20.04
N THR A 254 -18.41 25.61 -20.52
CA THR A 254 -17.87 25.54 -21.87
C THR A 254 -16.55 24.78 -21.91
N ALA A 255 -16.10 24.39 -23.11
CA ALA A 255 -14.80 23.77 -23.27
C ALA A 255 -13.64 24.70 -22.86
N ASP A 256 -13.80 26.02 -23.17
CA ASP A 256 -12.77 27.01 -22.84
C ASP A 256 -12.63 27.18 -21.33
N GLU A 257 -13.72 27.21 -20.55
CA GLU A 257 -13.71 27.31 -19.10
C GLU A 257 -13.04 26.07 -18.44
N LEU A 258 -13.22 24.87 -19.02
CA LEU A 258 -12.56 23.68 -18.53
C LEU A 258 -11.05 23.65 -18.86
N ILE A 259 -10.66 24.17 -20.02
CA ILE A 259 -9.27 24.37 -20.41
C ILE A 259 -8.64 25.43 -19.50
N ASP A 260 -9.33 26.53 -19.26
CA ASP A 260 -8.87 27.58 -18.33
C ASP A 260 -8.67 27.03 -16.90
N LEU A 261 -9.56 26.19 -16.44
CA LEU A 261 -9.41 25.53 -15.13
C LEU A 261 -8.07 24.77 -15.04
N ALA A 262 -7.67 24.09 -16.12
CA ALA A 262 -6.42 23.35 -16.16
C ALA A 262 -5.18 24.23 -16.35
N TYR A 263 -5.29 25.26 -17.20
CA TYR A 263 -4.10 26.01 -17.64
C TYR A 263 -3.89 27.33 -16.93
N THR A 264 -4.95 27.96 -16.43
CA THR A 264 -4.91 29.19 -15.65
C THR A 264 -5.20 28.95 -14.17
N GLY A 265 -6.07 28.00 -13.84
CA GLY A 265 -6.44 27.68 -12.46
C GLY A 265 -5.32 26.98 -11.67
N VAL A 266 -4.56 26.10 -12.28
CA VAL A 266 -3.52 25.28 -11.63
C VAL A 266 -2.14 25.62 -12.16
N ASP A 267 -1.15 25.73 -11.25
CA ASP A 267 0.25 26.04 -11.60
C ASP A 267 0.81 24.99 -12.60
N GLY A 268 1.61 25.50 -13.55
CA GLY A 268 2.26 24.67 -14.57
C GLY A 268 3.19 23.60 -14.02
N LEU A 269 3.79 23.79 -12.86
CA LEU A 269 4.60 22.77 -12.18
C LEU A 269 3.72 21.64 -11.65
N VAL A 270 2.62 22.00 -10.99
CA VAL A 270 1.65 21.01 -10.43
C VAL A 270 0.99 20.20 -11.54
N ARG A 271 0.63 20.87 -12.65
CA ARG A 271 0.01 20.25 -13.82
C ARG A 271 0.87 19.14 -14.46
N ARG A 272 2.20 19.20 -14.30
CA ARG A 272 3.15 18.20 -14.84
C ARG A 272 3.37 17.01 -13.92
N LEU A 273 2.85 17.04 -12.69
CA LEU A 273 2.98 15.94 -11.75
C LEU A 273 2.14 14.73 -12.21
N PRO A 274 2.65 13.51 -12.01
CA PRO A 274 1.90 12.29 -12.31
C PRO A 274 0.67 12.18 -11.40
N GLY A 275 -0.47 11.75 -11.95
CA GLY A 275 -1.74 11.69 -11.20
C GLY A 275 -2.53 13.00 -11.22
N THR A 276 -2.15 13.96 -12.07
CA THR A 276 -2.96 15.16 -12.35
C THR A 276 -4.11 14.77 -13.30
N ALA A 277 -5.35 15.02 -12.87
CA ALA A 277 -6.55 14.60 -13.58
C ALA A 277 -7.73 15.55 -13.32
N TYR A 278 -8.74 15.44 -14.16
CA TYR A 278 -10.07 15.96 -13.85
C TYR A 278 -10.82 14.97 -12.96
N MET A 279 -11.65 15.48 -12.06
CA MET A 279 -12.58 14.67 -11.29
C MET A 279 -13.96 15.31 -11.33
N ALA A 280 -14.99 14.55 -11.72
CA ALA A 280 -16.32 15.07 -11.91
C ALA A 280 -17.40 14.00 -11.71
N SER A 281 -18.65 14.41 -11.54
CA SER A 281 -19.79 13.48 -11.52
C SER A 281 -20.08 12.90 -12.91
N GLY A 282 -20.75 11.75 -12.98
CA GLY A 282 -21.18 11.16 -14.25
C GLY A 282 -22.05 12.12 -15.09
N ALA A 283 -22.87 12.98 -14.43
CA ALA A 283 -23.63 14.01 -15.11
C ALA A 283 -22.73 15.09 -15.76
N ALA A 284 -21.67 15.52 -15.05
CA ALA A 284 -20.73 16.48 -15.58
C ALA A 284 -19.88 15.87 -16.72
N ILE A 285 -19.43 14.63 -16.58
CA ILE A 285 -18.71 13.91 -17.66
C ILE A 285 -19.61 13.76 -18.90
N GLY A 286 -20.89 13.43 -18.71
CA GLY A 286 -21.86 13.40 -19.79
C GLY A 286 -22.07 14.76 -20.47
N ALA A 287 -22.00 15.86 -19.70
CA ALA A 287 -22.02 17.22 -20.26
C ALA A 287 -20.74 17.54 -21.03
N MET A 288 -19.56 17.18 -20.49
CA MET A 288 -18.27 17.33 -21.19
C MET A 288 -18.27 16.62 -22.54
N ARG A 289 -18.75 15.39 -22.61
CA ARG A 289 -18.83 14.60 -23.84
C ARG A 289 -19.77 15.21 -24.90
N LYS A 290 -20.72 16.04 -24.48
CA LYS A 290 -21.66 16.71 -25.38
C LYS A 290 -21.18 18.06 -25.89
N LEU A 291 -20.01 18.54 -25.46
CA LEU A 291 -19.42 19.76 -25.95
C LEU A 291 -19.12 19.67 -27.45
N LYS A 292 -19.50 20.71 -28.18
CA LYS A 292 -19.38 20.78 -29.64
C LYS A 292 -18.59 22.01 -30.05
N ASP A 293 -17.91 21.88 -31.18
CA ASP A 293 -17.29 23.02 -31.84
C ASP A 293 -18.36 23.88 -32.57
N SER A 294 -17.93 25.01 -33.15
CA SER A 294 -18.79 25.91 -33.94
C SER A 294 -19.39 25.24 -35.18
N ALA A 295 -18.82 24.13 -35.66
CA ALA A 295 -19.33 23.35 -36.80
C ALA A 295 -20.29 22.21 -36.37
N GLY A 296 -20.52 22.06 -35.06
CA GLY A 296 -21.42 21.04 -34.51
C GLY A 296 -20.78 19.67 -34.25
N ASN A 297 -19.47 19.52 -34.45
CA ASN A 297 -18.77 18.29 -34.14
C ASN A 297 -18.49 18.18 -32.64
N TYR A 298 -18.55 16.96 -32.12
CA TYR A 298 -18.18 16.71 -30.73
C TYR A 298 -16.68 16.92 -30.53
N LEU A 299 -16.31 17.74 -29.55
CA LEU A 299 -14.91 17.98 -29.18
C LEU A 299 -14.31 16.78 -28.46
N PHE A 300 -15.14 16.03 -27.78
CA PHE A 300 -14.74 14.87 -27.01
C PHE A 300 -14.99 13.59 -27.83
N GLN A 301 -13.95 13.09 -28.50
CA GLN A 301 -14.03 11.82 -29.21
C GLN A 301 -13.41 10.71 -28.34
N VAL A 302 -14.26 9.86 -27.79
CA VAL A 302 -13.81 8.68 -27.05
C VAL A 302 -13.69 7.50 -28.02
N GLY A 303 -12.46 7.01 -28.20
CA GLY A 303 -12.25 5.72 -28.85
C GLY A 303 -12.77 4.59 -27.97
N VAL A 304 -13.37 3.55 -28.56
CA VAL A 304 -13.82 2.38 -27.81
C VAL A 304 -12.61 1.74 -27.10
N GLY A 305 -12.67 1.61 -25.77
CA GLY A 305 -11.61 1.02 -24.95
C GLY A 305 -10.49 1.97 -24.51
N GLN A 306 -10.62 3.28 -24.77
CA GLN A 306 -9.70 4.29 -24.26
C GLN A 306 -10.25 4.89 -22.94
N PRO A 307 -9.39 5.21 -21.95
CA PRO A 307 -9.82 5.94 -20.76
C PRO A 307 -10.36 7.32 -21.14
N ASP A 308 -11.30 7.84 -20.34
CA ASP A 308 -11.83 9.17 -20.53
C ASP A 308 -10.74 10.23 -20.35
N GLN A 309 -10.44 10.98 -21.40
CA GLN A 309 -9.46 12.07 -21.36
C GLN A 309 -10.05 13.36 -21.88
N PHE A 310 -9.76 14.48 -21.23
CA PHE A 310 -10.10 15.82 -21.67
C PHE A 310 -8.84 16.70 -21.65
N ALA A 311 -8.61 17.42 -22.74
CA ALA A 311 -7.42 18.28 -22.91
C ALA A 311 -6.06 17.59 -22.61
N GLY A 312 -5.98 16.27 -22.81
CA GLY A 312 -4.76 15.47 -22.53
C GLY A 312 -4.61 15.00 -21.10
N PHE A 313 -5.61 15.16 -20.25
CA PHE A 313 -5.65 14.68 -18.87
C PHE A 313 -6.77 13.66 -18.68
N ASP A 314 -6.53 12.70 -17.81
CA ASP A 314 -7.52 11.67 -17.46
C ASP A 314 -8.71 12.30 -16.73
N VAL A 315 -9.88 11.70 -16.90
CA VAL A 315 -11.13 12.11 -16.23
C VAL A 315 -11.58 10.98 -15.31
N VAL A 316 -11.64 11.27 -14.02
CA VAL A 316 -12.05 10.33 -12.98
C VAL A 316 -13.50 10.62 -12.59
N GLU A 317 -14.34 9.60 -12.64
CA GLU A 317 -15.72 9.72 -12.20
C GLU A 317 -15.82 9.58 -10.67
N ASN A 318 -16.46 10.58 -10.03
CA ASN A 318 -16.80 10.52 -8.61
C ASN A 318 -18.30 10.84 -8.43
N PRO A 319 -19.12 9.86 -8.03
CA PRO A 319 -20.57 10.01 -7.94
C PRO A 319 -21.02 11.04 -6.88
N ASN A 320 -20.15 11.39 -5.92
CA ASN A 320 -20.47 12.32 -4.84
C ASN A 320 -20.17 13.80 -5.15
N ILE A 321 -19.61 14.10 -6.33
CA ILE A 321 -19.46 15.48 -6.82
C ILE A 321 -20.82 15.97 -7.34
N ALA A 322 -21.13 17.25 -7.09
CA ALA A 322 -22.37 17.86 -7.56
C ALA A 322 -22.50 17.82 -9.09
N ALA A 323 -23.70 17.60 -9.58
CA ALA A 323 -24.01 17.81 -11.00
C ALA A 323 -23.82 19.29 -11.38
N PRO A 324 -23.60 19.61 -12.68
CA PRO A 324 -23.58 20.98 -13.14
C PRO A 324 -24.86 21.74 -12.75
N GLY A 325 -24.71 22.90 -12.14
CA GLY A 325 -25.78 23.72 -11.62
C GLY A 325 -25.25 25.06 -11.11
N ILE A 326 -26.14 26.00 -10.81
CA ILE A 326 -25.79 27.31 -10.25
C ILE A 326 -25.05 27.13 -8.93
N ASP A 327 -23.93 27.82 -8.74
CA ASP A 327 -23.05 27.78 -7.59
C ASP A 327 -22.50 26.34 -7.27
N ALA A 328 -22.75 25.36 -8.15
CA ALA A 328 -22.31 24.00 -7.96
C ALA A 328 -20.82 23.84 -8.30
N LYS A 329 -20.09 23.20 -7.42
CA LYS A 329 -18.71 22.77 -7.65
C LYS A 329 -18.72 21.43 -8.39
N SER A 330 -18.89 21.47 -9.71
CA SER A 330 -19.19 20.28 -10.52
C SER A 330 -17.97 19.59 -11.14
N VAL A 331 -16.85 20.28 -11.25
CA VAL A 331 -15.59 19.76 -11.81
C VAL A 331 -14.42 20.20 -10.96
N LEU A 332 -13.54 19.26 -10.65
CA LEU A 332 -12.24 19.51 -10.03
C LEU A 332 -11.15 19.22 -11.05
N PHE A 333 -10.06 19.96 -10.97
CA PHE A 333 -8.83 19.67 -11.70
C PHE A 333 -7.61 19.90 -10.84
N GLY A 334 -6.64 19.04 -10.92
CA GLY A 334 -5.36 19.19 -10.23
C GLY A 334 -4.66 17.87 -9.94
N HIS A 335 -3.62 17.98 -9.12
CA HIS A 335 -2.82 16.83 -8.71
C HIS A 335 -3.53 16.07 -7.58
N MET A 336 -4.24 15.01 -7.93
CA MET A 336 -5.07 14.23 -7.01
C MET A 336 -4.30 13.63 -5.81
N PRO A 337 -3.05 13.12 -5.97
CA PRO A 337 -2.27 12.63 -4.84
C PRO A 337 -1.86 13.70 -3.80
N SER A 338 -2.09 14.99 -4.07
CA SER A 338 -1.96 16.06 -3.06
C SER A 338 -3.05 16.01 -2.00
N TYR A 339 -4.17 15.35 -2.26
CA TYR A 339 -5.14 15.01 -1.25
C TYR A 339 -4.69 13.73 -0.55
N LYS A 340 -4.46 13.81 0.76
CA LYS A 340 -4.00 12.69 1.58
C LYS A 340 -5.17 12.05 2.28
N VAL A 341 -5.30 10.75 2.14
CA VAL A 341 -6.28 9.94 2.86
C VAL A 341 -5.54 9.10 3.89
N ARG A 342 -5.93 9.18 5.14
CA ARG A 342 -5.39 8.35 6.20
C ARG A 342 -6.38 7.27 6.59
N THR A 343 -5.91 6.02 6.64
CA THR A 343 -6.63 4.90 7.25
C THR A 343 -5.91 4.45 8.52
N ALA A 344 -6.65 4.26 9.62
CA ALA A 344 -6.06 3.92 10.92
C ALA A 344 -6.58 2.57 11.45
N GLY A 345 -5.68 1.60 11.64
CA GLY A 345 -5.95 0.30 12.26
C GLY A 345 -6.75 -0.67 11.37
N GLY A 346 -6.86 -0.41 10.06
CA GLY A 346 -7.54 -1.30 9.12
C GLY A 346 -9.05 -1.49 9.37
N LEU A 347 -9.62 -2.48 8.70
CA LEU A 347 -11.03 -2.88 8.86
C LEU A 347 -11.15 -3.83 10.05
N GLN A 348 -12.05 -3.51 10.98
CA GLN A 348 -12.37 -4.35 12.14
C GLN A 348 -13.73 -5.00 11.97
N VAL A 349 -13.79 -6.30 12.23
CA VAL A 349 -15.03 -7.09 12.18
C VAL A 349 -15.27 -7.74 13.53
N ALA A 350 -16.48 -7.60 14.05
CA ALA A 350 -16.93 -8.28 15.25
C ALA A 350 -18.37 -8.72 15.09
N SER A 351 -18.78 -9.77 15.79
CA SER A 351 -20.19 -10.22 15.78
C SER A 351 -20.75 -10.28 17.19
N SER A 352 -22.07 -10.27 17.26
CA SER A 352 -22.83 -10.51 18.46
C SER A 352 -24.10 -11.31 18.12
N SER A 353 -24.33 -12.40 18.88
CA SER A 353 -25.58 -13.14 18.89
C SER A 353 -26.60 -12.57 19.89
N ASP A 354 -26.11 -11.75 20.86
CA ASP A 354 -26.95 -11.26 21.95
C ASP A 354 -27.71 -9.98 21.59
N TYR A 355 -27.21 -9.22 20.60
CA TYR A 355 -27.80 -7.92 20.21
C TYR A 355 -29.25 -8.04 19.71
N ALA A 356 -29.57 -9.12 19.01
CA ALA A 356 -30.87 -9.35 18.43
C ALA A 356 -31.35 -10.78 18.74
N PHE A 357 -31.23 -11.19 20.01
CA PHE A 357 -31.55 -12.53 20.50
C PHE A 357 -33.01 -12.92 20.25
N ASN A 358 -33.92 -11.94 20.29
CA ASN A 358 -35.35 -12.16 20.07
C ASN A 358 -35.74 -12.48 18.60
N THR A 359 -34.83 -12.26 17.66
CA THR A 359 -35.06 -12.49 16.22
C THR A 359 -34.16 -13.56 15.63
N ASP A 360 -33.43 -14.32 16.46
CA ASP A 360 -32.47 -15.36 16.07
C ASP A 360 -31.54 -14.91 14.94
N THR A 361 -30.89 -13.73 15.15
CA THR A 361 -29.98 -13.13 14.18
C THR A 361 -28.62 -12.93 14.78
N VAL A 362 -27.58 -13.22 13.99
CA VAL A 362 -26.19 -12.86 14.26
C VAL A 362 -25.91 -11.49 13.64
N THR A 363 -25.53 -10.51 14.45
CA THR A 363 -25.23 -9.16 13.95
C THR A 363 -23.74 -8.98 13.80
N TYR A 364 -23.28 -8.73 12.57
CA TYR A 364 -21.89 -8.41 12.25
C TYR A 364 -21.68 -6.90 12.27
N ARG A 365 -20.61 -6.47 12.95
CA ARG A 365 -20.19 -5.08 13.02
C ARG A 365 -18.91 -4.89 12.22
N PHE A 366 -18.96 -3.99 11.27
CA PHE A 366 -17.80 -3.57 10.49
C PHE A 366 -17.45 -2.15 10.87
N THR A 367 -16.18 -1.87 11.16
CA THR A 367 -15.71 -0.52 11.48
C THR A 367 -14.39 -0.23 10.81
N MET A 368 -14.26 1.00 10.27
CA MET A 368 -13.07 1.54 9.65
C MET A 368 -12.85 2.96 10.13
N ARG A 369 -11.61 3.37 10.34
CA ARG A 369 -11.27 4.74 10.72
C ARG A 369 -10.53 5.42 9.58
N VAL A 370 -11.08 6.55 9.13
CA VAL A 370 -10.57 7.29 7.95
C VAL A 370 -10.59 8.78 8.24
N ASP A 371 -9.59 9.48 7.71
CA ASP A 371 -9.57 10.94 7.62
C ASP A 371 -8.90 11.36 6.30
N GLY A 372 -9.07 12.61 5.90
CA GLY A 372 -8.45 13.14 4.70
C GLY A 372 -8.44 14.64 4.68
N ASP A 373 -7.36 15.21 4.11
CA ASP A 373 -7.20 16.63 3.89
C ASP A 373 -6.27 16.92 2.72
N LEU A 374 -6.36 18.13 2.18
CA LEU A 374 -5.54 18.61 1.08
C LEU A 374 -4.25 19.24 1.59
N THR A 375 -3.10 18.75 1.14
CA THR A 375 -1.79 19.29 1.56
C THR A 375 -1.54 20.72 1.10
N HIS A 376 -2.11 21.12 -0.05
CA HIS A 376 -1.91 22.44 -0.63
C HIS A 376 -3.15 22.88 -1.41
N ALA A 377 -3.84 23.92 -0.95
CA ALA A 377 -5.09 24.38 -1.54
C ALA A 377 -4.98 24.80 -3.03
N GLY A 378 -3.79 25.19 -3.50
CA GLY A 378 -3.53 25.53 -4.90
C GLY A 378 -3.31 24.35 -5.84
N HIS A 379 -3.13 23.14 -5.30
CA HIS A 379 -2.87 21.96 -6.13
C HIS A 379 -4.12 21.35 -6.77
N ILE A 380 -5.28 21.64 -6.20
CA ILE A 380 -6.58 21.23 -6.75
C ILE A 380 -7.51 22.45 -6.78
N ARG A 381 -8.10 22.68 -7.92
CA ARG A 381 -9.03 23.78 -8.17
C ARG A 381 -10.37 23.22 -8.62
N HIS A 382 -11.45 23.95 -8.27
CA HIS A 382 -12.78 23.58 -8.71
C HIS A 382 -13.38 24.64 -9.63
N PHE A 383 -14.22 24.17 -10.53
CA PHE A 383 -15.14 25.00 -11.32
C PHE A 383 -16.40 25.26 -10.50
N VAL A 384 -16.86 26.49 -10.49
CA VAL A 384 -18.14 26.91 -9.88
C VAL A 384 -19.12 27.28 -11.00
N GLY A 385 -20.29 26.67 -10.99
CA GLY A 385 -21.32 26.98 -11.96
C GLY A 385 -21.78 28.45 -11.86
N GLY A 386 -21.82 29.17 -12.99
CA GLY A 386 -22.23 30.55 -13.03
C GLY A 386 -23.70 30.78 -12.64
N ALA A 387 -23.99 31.99 -12.16
CA ALA A 387 -25.34 32.39 -11.82
C ALA A 387 -26.27 32.41 -13.06
N SER A 388 -27.58 32.38 -12.81
CA SER A 388 -28.61 32.52 -13.87
C SER A 388 -28.69 33.95 -14.43
#